data_f6d6c8c324de09f970345dca6951985c
#
_entry.id   f6d6c8c324de09f970345dca6951985c
#
_cell.length_a   1.000
_cell.length_b   1.000
_cell.length_c   1.000
_cell.angle_alpha   90.00
_cell.angle_beta   90.00
_cell.angle_gamma   90.00
#
_symmetry.space_group_name_H-M   'P 1'
#
loop_
_entity.id
_entity.type
_entity.pdbx_description
1 polymer ?
#
loop_
_entity_poly.entity_id
_entity_poly.type
_entity_poly.pdbx_seq_one_letter_code
_entity_poly.pdbx_strand_id
1 'polypeptide(L)'
;MKYIDLHVHSLFSDGTCTPEELVDKASAQGLVAFALTDHDTVGGVDRALAAAKDKHLQVIPGVELSCEYQIRSKEIHILGYNIDWKQKELLDTLEAVAKERDDRNKKMCENLQKAGYPIDYDSLIERFGGTILTRAHFARFLLEKGAIPSIDSAFKKILAADGPYFVKRHYLSPEKVIELI
;
A
#
# COMPACT_ATOMS: atom_id res chain seq x y z
N MET A 1 -26.87 6.62 -13.56
CA MET A 1 -25.58 6.19 -14.14
C MET A 1 -24.95 5.23 -13.14
N LYS A 2 -24.31 4.14 -13.60
CA LYS A 2 -23.64 3.20 -12.70
C LYS A 2 -22.17 3.56 -12.63
N TYR A 3 -21.61 3.70 -11.43
CA TYR A 3 -20.21 4.04 -11.20
C TYR A 3 -19.45 2.86 -10.61
N ILE A 4 -18.19 2.74 -10.97
CA ILE A 4 -17.24 1.78 -10.40
C ILE A 4 -15.96 2.51 -9.99
N ASP A 5 -15.23 1.97 -9.01
CA ASP A 5 -13.90 2.42 -8.62
C ASP A 5 -12.93 1.22 -8.64
N LEU A 6 -11.91 1.28 -9.47
CA LEU A 6 -10.99 0.17 -9.67
C LEU A 6 -9.64 0.32 -8.95
N HIS A 7 -9.48 1.35 -8.09
CA HIS A 7 -8.23 1.58 -7.39
C HIS A 7 -8.48 2.10 -5.97
N VAL A 8 -8.72 1.17 -5.05
CA VAL A 8 -9.10 1.48 -3.66
C VAL A 8 -8.16 0.78 -2.69
N HIS A 9 -7.71 1.53 -1.67
CA HIS A 9 -6.82 1.04 -0.62
C HIS A 9 -7.52 1.04 0.74
N SER A 10 -7.25 -0.01 1.51
CA SER A 10 -7.72 -0.16 2.88
C SER A 10 -6.60 0.08 3.91
N LEU A 11 -6.92 -0.09 5.19
CA LEU A 11 -5.95 -0.12 6.29
C LEU A 11 -4.91 -1.26 6.18
N PHE A 12 -5.09 -2.22 5.27
CA PHE A 12 -4.09 -3.25 5.03
C PHE A 12 -2.86 -2.72 4.28
N SER A 13 -2.99 -1.56 3.63
CA SER A 13 -1.86 -0.78 3.10
C SER A 13 -1.93 0.66 3.59
N ASP A 14 -2.07 1.64 2.73
CA ASP A 14 -2.02 3.06 3.08
C ASP A 14 -3.37 3.80 3.00
N GLY A 15 -4.46 3.07 2.86
CA GLY A 15 -5.79 3.60 3.07
C GLY A 15 -6.04 4.03 4.52
N THR A 16 -7.21 4.59 4.79
CA THR A 16 -7.61 5.08 6.11
C THR A 16 -8.88 4.41 6.65
N CYS A 17 -9.45 3.48 5.87
CA CYS A 17 -10.68 2.78 6.20
C CYS A 17 -10.43 1.28 6.28
N THR A 18 -11.15 0.60 7.14
CA THR A 18 -11.21 -0.86 7.12
C THR A 18 -11.89 -1.34 5.82
N PRO A 19 -11.69 -2.60 5.40
CA PRO A 19 -12.42 -3.17 4.25
C PRO A 19 -13.94 -3.03 4.38
N GLU A 20 -14.49 -3.21 5.58
CA GLU A 20 -15.92 -3.09 5.86
C GLU A 20 -16.40 -1.64 5.67
N GLU A 21 -15.67 -0.66 6.21
CA GLU A 21 -15.98 0.76 6.04
C GLU A 21 -15.92 1.19 4.57
N LEU A 22 -14.99 0.61 3.78
CA LEU A 22 -14.92 0.86 2.34
C LEU A 22 -16.17 0.34 1.64
N VAL A 23 -16.60 -0.87 1.96
CA VAL A 23 -17.85 -1.46 1.44
C VAL A 23 -19.05 -0.59 1.79
N ASP A 24 -19.14 -0.11 3.02
CA ASP A 24 -20.24 0.77 3.46
C ASP A 24 -20.22 2.11 2.71
N LYS A 25 -19.06 2.75 2.59
CA LYS A 25 -18.89 4.01 1.87
C LYS A 25 -19.19 3.87 0.38
N ALA A 26 -18.68 2.82 -0.27
CA ALA A 26 -18.93 2.55 -1.69
C ALA A 26 -20.44 2.33 -1.95
N SER A 27 -21.09 1.55 -1.11
CA SER A 27 -22.53 1.32 -1.17
C SER A 27 -23.32 2.61 -0.98
N ALA A 28 -22.97 3.42 0.02
CA ALA A 28 -23.64 4.70 0.30
C ALA A 28 -23.46 5.73 -0.83
N GLN A 29 -22.35 5.67 -1.56
CA GLN A 29 -22.08 6.51 -2.74
C GLN A 29 -22.73 5.98 -4.03
N GLY A 30 -23.39 4.82 -3.98
CA GLY A 30 -24.08 4.22 -5.12
C GLY A 30 -23.15 3.58 -6.14
N LEU A 31 -21.93 3.19 -5.75
CA LEU A 31 -21.07 2.36 -6.60
C LEU A 31 -21.72 1.00 -6.78
N VAL A 32 -21.58 0.43 -8.00
CA VAL A 32 -22.03 -0.94 -8.29
C VAL A 32 -20.89 -1.95 -8.17
N ALA A 33 -19.63 -1.49 -8.23
CA ALA A 33 -18.46 -2.29 -7.95
C ALA A 33 -17.28 -1.42 -7.51
N PHE A 34 -16.35 -2.02 -6.74
CA PHE A 34 -15.00 -1.48 -6.57
C PHE A 34 -13.99 -2.62 -6.50
N ALA A 35 -12.73 -2.34 -6.87
CA ALA A 35 -11.62 -3.25 -6.68
C ALA A 35 -10.83 -2.83 -5.44
N LEU A 36 -10.63 -3.78 -4.50
CA LEU A 36 -9.69 -3.59 -3.41
C LEU A 36 -8.29 -3.96 -3.89
N THR A 37 -7.41 -2.97 -3.94
CA THR A 37 -6.09 -3.09 -4.58
C THR A 37 -4.99 -2.59 -3.65
N ASP A 38 -4.96 -3.11 -2.43
CA ASP A 38 -3.96 -2.75 -1.43
C ASP A 38 -2.52 -2.98 -1.93
N HIS A 39 -1.60 -2.13 -1.54
CA HIS A 39 -0.18 -2.23 -1.90
C HIS A 39 0.47 -3.51 -1.34
N ASP A 40 0.97 -4.35 -2.24
CA ASP A 40 1.76 -5.55 -1.93
C ASP A 40 1.09 -6.48 -0.89
N THR A 41 -0.25 -6.47 -0.80
CA THR A 41 -1.03 -7.35 0.09
C THR A 41 -2.43 -7.64 -0.42
N VAL A 42 -2.95 -8.80 -0.08
CA VAL A 42 -4.34 -9.21 -0.31
C VAL A 42 -5.11 -9.45 0.99
N GLY A 43 -4.53 -9.05 2.13
CA GLY A 43 -5.05 -9.34 3.46
C GLY A 43 -6.46 -8.78 3.75
N GLY A 44 -6.88 -7.73 3.05
CA GLY A 44 -8.20 -7.13 3.18
C GLY A 44 -9.30 -7.78 2.37
N VAL A 45 -8.96 -8.63 1.37
CA VAL A 45 -9.90 -9.12 0.36
C VAL A 45 -11.03 -9.95 0.96
N ASP A 46 -10.72 -10.96 1.77
CA ASP A 46 -11.74 -11.81 2.40
C ASP A 46 -12.73 -11.00 3.24
N ARG A 47 -12.25 -9.98 3.95
CA ARG A 47 -13.09 -9.09 4.78
C ARG A 47 -14.01 -8.23 3.92
N ALA A 48 -13.49 -7.64 2.84
CA ALA A 48 -14.30 -6.83 1.92
C ALA A 48 -15.38 -7.67 1.23
N LEU A 49 -15.03 -8.88 0.76
CA LEU A 49 -15.99 -9.81 0.15
C LEU A 49 -17.08 -10.22 1.13
N ALA A 50 -16.72 -10.54 2.37
CA ALA A 50 -17.69 -10.89 3.40
C ALA A 50 -18.63 -9.73 3.72
N ALA A 51 -18.13 -8.50 3.84
CA ALA A 51 -18.92 -7.31 4.12
C ALA A 51 -19.88 -6.93 2.98
N ALA A 52 -19.55 -7.30 1.73
CA ALA A 52 -20.36 -7.00 0.56
C ALA A 52 -21.44 -8.05 0.25
N LYS A 53 -21.45 -9.22 0.95
CA LYS A 53 -22.24 -10.39 0.60
C LYS A 53 -23.74 -10.10 0.40
N ASP A 54 -24.31 -9.23 1.24
CA ASP A 54 -25.73 -8.91 1.23
C ASP A 54 -26.02 -7.49 0.68
N LYS A 55 -25.06 -6.90 -0.06
CA LYS A 55 -25.15 -5.56 -0.65
C LYS A 55 -25.25 -5.62 -2.16
N HIS A 56 -25.87 -4.62 -2.77
CA HIS A 56 -25.88 -4.43 -4.22
C HIS A 56 -24.57 -3.80 -4.73
N LEU A 57 -23.44 -4.33 -4.23
CA LEU A 57 -22.09 -3.86 -4.51
C LEU A 57 -21.20 -5.06 -4.75
N GLN A 58 -20.53 -5.08 -5.90
CA GLN A 58 -19.52 -6.09 -6.21
C GLN A 58 -18.15 -5.63 -5.72
N VAL A 59 -17.49 -6.46 -4.90
CA VAL A 59 -16.07 -6.32 -4.59
C VAL A 59 -15.27 -7.16 -5.57
N ILE A 60 -14.30 -6.55 -6.24
CA ILE A 60 -13.37 -7.22 -7.15
C ILE A 60 -12.08 -7.47 -6.36
N PRO A 61 -11.68 -8.75 -6.16
CA PRO A 61 -10.38 -9.06 -5.57
C PRO A 61 -9.26 -8.50 -6.44
N GLY A 62 -8.38 -7.72 -5.84
CA GLY A 62 -7.27 -7.11 -6.54
C GLY A 62 -6.04 -6.95 -5.65
N VAL A 63 -4.98 -6.46 -6.26
CA VAL A 63 -3.73 -6.09 -5.59
C VAL A 63 -3.03 -5.00 -6.41
N GLU A 64 -2.31 -4.11 -5.75
CA GLU A 64 -1.37 -3.21 -6.41
C GLU A 64 0.06 -3.66 -6.09
N LEU A 65 0.76 -4.21 -7.09
CA LEU A 65 2.13 -4.68 -6.95
C LEU A 65 3.13 -3.64 -7.39
N SER A 66 4.07 -3.33 -6.49
CA SER A 66 5.20 -2.45 -6.80
C SER A 66 6.26 -3.22 -7.58
N CYS A 67 6.66 -2.69 -8.74
CA CYS A 67 7.73 -3.25 -9.55
C CYS A 67 8.66 -2.17 -10.08
N GLU A 68 9.82 -2.54 -10.62
CA GLU A 68 10.77 -1.61 -11.18
C GLU A 68 10.95 -1.84 -12.69
N TYR A 69 10.71 -0.80 -13.46
CA TYR A 69 11.02 -0.79 -14.88
C TYR A 69 12.53 -0.51 -15.06
N GLN A 70 13.28 -1.56 -15.37
CA GLN A 70 14.75 -1.55 -15.37
C GLN A 70 15.37 -0.48 -16.27
N ILE A 71 14.78 -0.21 -17.46
CA ILE A 71 15.37 0.73 -18.44
C ILE A 71 15.45 2.17 -17.90
N ARG A 72 14.58 2.53 -16.97
CA ARG A 72 14.52 3.89 -16.38
C ARG A 72 14.75 3.90 -14.88
N SER A 73 14.98 2.74 -14.27
CA SER A 73 15.09 2.57 -12.80
C SER A 73 13.96 3.28 -12.06
N LYS A 74 12.73 3.22 -12.61
CA LYS A 74 11.55 3.84 -12.02
C LYS A 74 10.67 2.79 -11.38
N GLU A 75 10.26 3.05 -10.16
CA GLU A 75 9.18 2.33 -9.52
C GLU A 75 7.88 2.60 -10.30
N ILE A 76 7.21 1.54 -10.70
CA ILE A 76 5.88 1.55 -11.29
C ILE A 76 5.00 0.59 -10.52
N HIS A 77 3.69 0.81 -10.58
CA HIS A 77 2.74 -0.06 -9.92
C HIS A 77 1.84 -0.71 -10.97
N ILE A 78 1.57 -2.00 -10.80
CA ILE A 78 0.68 -2.77 -11.65
C ILE A 78 -0.51 -3.23 -10.82
N LEU A 79 -1.70 -2.90 -11.31
CA LEU A 79 -2.95 -3.32 -10.70
C LEU A 79 -3.40 -4.65 -11.28
N GLY A 80 -3.53 -5.66 -10.40
CA GLY A 80 -4.17 -6.94 -10.72
C GLY A 80 -5.63 -6.92 -10.31
N TYR A 81 -6.50 -7.43 -11.18
CA TYR A 81 -7.94 -7.53 -10.92
C TYR A 81 -8.43 -8.95 -11.11
N ASN A 82 -9.43 -9.33 -10.31
CA ASN A 82 -10.03 -10.67 -10.33
C ASN A 82 -8.98 -11.78 -10.18
N ILE A 83 -8.00 -11.52 -9.31
CA ILE A 83 -6.89 -12.42 -9.01
C ILE A 83 -7.34 -13.59 -8.15
N ASP A 84 -6.62 -14.71 -8.19
CA ASP A 84 -6.71 -15.75 -7.16
C ASP A 84 -5.87 -15.35 -5.94
N TRP A 85 -6.47 -14.58 -5.01
CA TRP A 85 -5.80 -14.05 -3.83
C TRP A 85 -5.39 -15.12 -2.80
N LYS A 86 -5.70 -16.40 -3.07
CA LYS A 86 -5.29 -17.56 -2.25
C LYS A 86 -4.23 -18.40 -2.94
N GLN A 87 -3.82 -18.04 -4.13
CA GLN A 87 -2.76 -18.71 -4.85
C GLN A 87 -1.45 -18.68 -4.05
N LYS A 88 -0.86 -19.87 -3.85
CA LYS A 88 0.32 -20.00 -2.99
C LYS A 88 1.52 -19.17 -3.49
N GLU A 89 1.78 -19.17 -4.79
CA GLU A 89 2.92 -18.42 -5.36
C GLU A 89 2.75 -16.91 -5.13
N LEU A 90 1.54 -16.38 -5.26
CA LEU A 90 1.24 -14.98 -4.96
C LEU A 90 1.50 -14.69 -3.48
N LEU A 91 0.98 -15.51 -2.56
CA LEU A 91 1.14 -15.31 -1.12
C LEU A 91 2.60 -15.38 -0.69
N ASP A 92 3.36 -16.38 -1.14
CA ASP A 92 4.80 -16.51 -0.86
C ASP A 92 5.58 -15.28 -1.38
N THR A 93 5.22 -14.80 -2.55
CA THR A 93 5.85 -13.59 -3.15
C THR A 93 5.52 -12.33 -2.34
N LEU A 94 4.25 -12.15 -1.94
CA LEU A 94 3.85 -11.01 -1.12
C LEU A 94 4.55 -11.01 0.25
N GLU A 95 4.73 -12.17 0.87
CA GLU A 95 5.49 -12.30 2.13
C GLU A 95 6.95 -11.86 1.95
N ALA A 96 7.61 -12.31 0.87
CA ALA A 96 8.99 -11.90 0.56
C ALA A 96 9.09 -10.39 0.32
N VAL A 97 8.15 -9.82 -0.43
CA VAL A 97 8.07 -8.37 -0.70
C VAL A 97 7.84 -7.58 0.60
N ALA A 98 6.97 -8.06 1.49
CA ALA A 98 6.72 -7.43 2.80
C ALA A 98 7.99 -7.38 3.64
N LYS A 99 8.76 -8.47 3.71
CA LYS A 99 10.03 -8.53 4.44
C LYS A 99 11.06 -7.54 3.90
N GLU A 100 11.25 -7.49 2.57
CA GLU A 100 12.17 -6.51 1.97
C GLU A 100 11.73 -5.06 2.23
N ARG A 101 10.42 -4.82 2.25
CA ARG A 101 9.85 -3.51 2.58
C ARG A 101 10.16 -3.13 4.03
N ASP A 102 10.04 -4.06 4.97
CA ASP A 102 10.37 -3.84 6.37
C ASP A 102 11.85 -3.51 6.56
N ASP A 103 12.74 -4.27 5.94
CA ASP A 103 14.19 -4.02 5.98
C ASP A 103 14.55 -2.65 5.41
N ARG A 104 13.93 -2.25 4.29
CA ARG A 104 14.06 -0.92 3.72
C ARG A 104 13.54 0.16 4.68
N ASN A 105 12.38 -0.05 5.29
CA ASN A 105 11.76 0.92 6.18
C ASN A 105 12.61 1.17 7.43
N LYS A 106 13.21 0.13 8.02
CA LYS A 106 14.16 0.27 9.14
C LYS A 106 15.33 1.18 8.76
N LYS A 107 15.96 0.93 7.61
CA LYS A 107 17.07 1.76 7.11
C LYS A 107 16.64 3.21 6.83
N MET A 108 15.43 3.42 6.31
CA MET A 108 14.89 4.77 6.12
C MET A 108 14.67 5.50 7.45
N CYS A 109 14.14 4.81 8.49
CA CYS A 109 14.03 5.39 9.82
C CYS A 109 15.39 5.81 10.35
N GLU A 110 16.42 4.95 10.25
CA GLU A 110 17.78 5.29 10.70
C GLU A 110 18.33 6.53 9.98
N ASN A 111 18.12 6.63 8.65
CA ASN A 111 18.58 7.80 7.88
C ASN A 111 17.85 9.08 8.31
N LEU A 112 16.55 9.01 8.54
CA LEU A 112 15.75 10.13 9.00
C LEU A 112 16.09 10.55 10.43
N GLN A 113 16.33 9.61 11.34
CA GLN A 113 16.79 9.89 12.70
C GLN A 113 18.15 10.62 12.70
N LYS A 114 19.12 10.15 11.90
CA LYS A 114 20.43 10.79 11.74
C LYS A 114 20.30 12.23 11.23
N ALA A 115 19.26 12.53 10.48
CA ALA A 115 18.93 13.86 9.97
C ALA A 115 18.10 14.71 10.97
N GLY A 116 17.79 14.18 12.16
CA GLY A 116 17.07 14.89 13.21
C GLY A 116 15.55 14.82 13.14
N TYR A 117 14.99 13.96 12.29
CA TYR A 117 13.53 13.74 12.28
C TYR A 117 13.09 12.84 13.44
N PRO A 118 11.98 13.16 14.12
CA PRO A 118 11.46 12.41 15.27
C PRO A 118 10.69 11.14 14.82
N ILE A 119 11.39 10.17 14.25
CA ILE A 119 10.81 8.94 13.71
C ILE A 119 11.73 7.76 14.04
N ASP A 120 11.16 6.63 14.45
CA ASP A 120 11.82 5.35 14.60
C ASP A 120 10.88 4.24 14.12
N TYR A 121 11.44 3.07 13.84
CA TYR A 121 10.67 1.98 13.26
C TYR A 121 9.65 1.41 14.24
N ASP A 122 10.01 1.29 15.53
CA ASP A 122 9.11 0.73 16.55
C ASP A 122 7.89 1.61 16.77
N SER A 123 8.09 2.93 16.82
CA SER A 123 6.98 3.91 16.87
C SER A 123 6.07 3.86 15.63
N LEU A 124 6.62 3.60 14.44
CA LEU A 124 5.82 3.39 13.23
C LEU A 124 4.97 2.12 13.34
N ILE A 125 5.56 1.02 13.83
CA ILE A 125 4.84 -0.24 14.05
C ILE A 125 3.77 -0.07 15.13
N GLU A 126 4.06 0.60 16.24
CA GLU A 126 3.07 0.91 17.27
C GLU A 126 1.88 1.69 16.71
N ARG A 127 2.15 2.70 15.86
CA ARG A 127 1.12 3.57 15.30
C ARG A 127 0.31 2.92 14.17
N PHE A 128 0.95 2.13 13.30
CA PHE A 128 0.38 1.61 12.07
C PHE A 128 0.55 0.09 11.90
N GLY A 129 0.93 -0.63 12.94
CA GLY A 129 1.19 -2.07 12.86
C GLY A 129 -0.01 -2.89 12.38
N GLY A 130 0.28 -4.04 11.77
CA GLY A 130 -0.74 -4.90 11.14
C GLY A 130 -1.05 -4.54 9.67
N THR A 131 -0.29 -3.62 9.07
CA THR A 131 -0.41 -3.16 7.68
C THR A 131 0.95 -3.21 6.96
N ILE A 132 0.91 -3.17 5.63
CA ILE A 132 2.10 -2.92 4.82
C ILE A 132 2.50 -1.46 4.94
N LEU A 133 3.60 -1.18 5.64
CA LEU A 133 4.10 0.19 5.81
C LEU A 133 4.65 0.75 4.50
N THR A 134 4.02 1.81 4.01
CA THR A 134 4.43 2.57 2.82
C THR A 134 5.05 3.92 3.20
N ARG A 135 5.59 4.66 2.24
CA ARG A 135 6.08 6.03 2.46
C ARG A 135 4.97 6.98 2.94
N ALA A 136 3.71 6.69 2.65
CA ALA A 136 2.58 7.48 3.14
C ALA A 136 2.46 7.42 4.67
N HIS A 137 2.78 6.29 5.30
CA HIS A 137 2.81 6.16 6.76
C HIS A 137 3.92 7.01 7.38
N PHE A 138 5.12 7.04 6.77
CA PHE A 138 6.20 7.94 7.20
C PHE A 138 5.76 9.40 7.15
N ALA A 139 5.13 9.81 6.04
CA ALA A 139 4.64 11.17 5.89
C ALA A 139 3.56 11.51 6.93
N ARG A 140 2.59 10.62 7.16
CA ARG A 140 1.55 10.80 8.19
C ARG A 140 2.18 10.91 9.59
N PHE A 141 3.11 10.02 9.93
CA PHE A 141 3.78 10.02 11.22
C PHE A 141 4.55 11.32 11.46
N LEU A 142 5.35 11.75 10.48
CA LEU A 142 6.10 13.02 10.57
C LEU A 142 5.17 14.23 10.67
N LEU A 143 4.02 14.21 10.00
CA LEU A 143 3.01 15.26 10.10
C LEU A 143 2.37 15.28 11.49
N GLU A 144 1.99 14.13 12.04
CA GLU A 144 1.45 13.98 13.40
C GLU A 144 2.44 14.47 14.47
N LYS A 145 3.75 14.30 14.24
CA LYS A 145 4.81 14.81 15.11
C LYS A 145 5.14 16.30 14.89
N GLY A 146 4.45 16.97 13.96
CA GLY A 146 4.72 18.38 13.63
C GLY A 146 6.07 18.62 12.95
N ALA A 147 6.75 17.57 12.48
CA ALA A 147 8.08 17.65 11.86
C ALA A 147 8.04 18.11 10.39
N ILE A 148 6.89 18.11 9.77
CA ILE A 148 6.65 18.55 8.38
C ILE A 148 5.36 19.37 8.28
N PRO A 149 5.26 20.29 7.32
CA PRO A 149 4.06 21.12 7.16
C PRO A 149 2.92 20.43 6.41
N SER A 150 3.21 19.43 5.58
CA SER A 150 2.21 18.68 4.79
C SER A 150 2.76 17.37 4.23
N ILE A 151 1.87 16.45 3.92
CA ILE A 151 2.17 15.17 3.22
C ILE A 151 2.89 15.43 1.89
N ASP A 152 2.38 16.39 1.09
CA ASP A 152 2.97 16.76 -0.20
C ASP A 152 4.43 17.24 -0.06
N SER A 153 4.72 18.04 0.97
CA SER A 153 6.08 18.49 1.23
C SER A 153 7.03 17.34 1.61
N ALA A 154 6.51 16.30 2.32
CA ALA A 154 7.30 15.13 2.65
C ALA A 154 7.73 14.38 1.39
N PHE A 155 6.79 14.11 0.48
CA PHE A 155 7.08 13.39 -0.77
C PHE A 155 8.01 14.18 -1.70
N LYS A 156 7.93 15.51 -1.71
CA LYS A 156 8.80 16.34 -2.55
C LYS A 156 10.23 16.48 -2.03
N LYS A 157 10.44 16.47 -0.72
CA LYS A 157 11.72 16.86 -0.11
C LYS A 157 12.42 15.76 0.68
N ILE A 158 11.66 14.86 1.30
CA ILE A 158 12.17 13.92 2.31
C ILE A 158 12.05 12.48 1.81
N LEU A 159 10.88 12.10 1.30
CA LEU A 159 10.52 10.73 0.93
C LEU A 159 10.53 10.50 -0.59
N ALA A 160 11.05 11.47 -1.36
CA ALA A 160 11.19 11.32 -2.81
C ALA A 160 12.06 10.10 -3.14
N ALA A 161 11.77 9.42 -4.26
CA ALA A 161 12.52 8.23 -4.67
C ALA A 161 13.98 8.51 -5.07
N ASP A 162 14.32 9.77 -5.32
CA ASP A 162 15.66 10.30 -5.55
C ASP A 162 16.18 11.14 -4.36
N GLY A 163 15.43 11.15 -3.25
CA GLY A 163 15.73 11.94 -2.07
C GLY A 163 16.87 11.37 -1.21
N PRO A 164 17.44 12.20 -0.32
CA PRO A 164 18.64 11.85 0.46
C PRO A 164 18.43 10.72 1.48
N TYR A 165 17.20 10.45 1.85
CA TYR A 165 16.86 9.43 2.87
C TYR A 165 16.20 8.20 2.27
N PHE A 166 16.01 8.19 0.94
CA PHE A 166 15.43 7.06 0.25
C PHE A 166 16.40 5.86 0.27
N VAL A 167 15.84 4.69 0.55
CA VAL A 167 16.56 3.43 0.46
C VAL A 167 15.88 2.57 -0.60
N LYS A 168 16.64 2.19 -1.62
CA LYS A 168 16.17 1.29 -2.67
C LYS A 168 15.97 -0.11 -2.10
N ARG A 169 14.94 -0.81 -2.55
CA ARG A 169 14.72 -2.24 -2.29
C ARG A 169 14.79 -3.03 -3.60
N HIS A 170 14.85 -4.34 -3.52
CA HIS A 170 14.62 -5.16 -4.69
C HIS A 170 13.14 -5.08 -5.10
N TYR A 171 12.92 -4.97 -6.39
CA TYR A 171 11.61 -5.00 -7.00
C TYR A 171 11.51 -6.15 -7.98
N LEU A 172 10.33 -6.73 -8.09
CA LEU A 172 10.02 -7.62 -9.20
C LEU A 172 10.07 -6.85 -10.52
N SER A 173 10.37 -7.54 -11.62
CA SER A 173 10.19 -6.95 -12.94
C SER A 173 8.69 -6.87 -13.28
N PRO A 174 8.28 -5.95 -14.16
CA PRO A 174 6.89 -5.88 -14.63
C PRO A 174 6.38 -7.20 -15.22
N GLU A 175 7.24 -7.92 -15.97
CA GLU A 175 6.90 -9.20 -16.57
C GLU A 175 6.57 -10.23 -15.49
N LYS A 176 7.43 -10.31 -14.44
CA LYS A 176 7.19 -11.27 -13.34
C LYS A 176 5.92 -10.93 -12.56
N VAL A 177 5.61 -9.65 -12.38
CA VAL A 177 4.36 -9.20 -11.76
C VAL A 177 3.15 -9.61 -12.59
N ILE A 178 3.21 -9.43 -13.93
CA ILE A 178 2.11 -9.81 -14.84
C ILE A 178 1.91 -11.33 -14.88
N GLU A 179 2.98 -12.12 -14.77
CA GLU A 179 2.87 -13.58 -14.68
C GLU A 179 2.23 -14.07 -13.38
N LEU A 180 2.36 -13.28 -12.31
CA LEU A 180 1.92 -13.63 -10.96
C LEU A 180 0.42 -13.33 -10.74
N ILE A 181 -0.14 -12.35 -11.44
CA ILE A 181 -1.53 -11.88 -11.32
C ILE A 181 -2.37 -12.39 -12.52
#